data_79cde8c156963f5684f5c02402eadbcb
#
_entry.id   79cde8c156963f5684f5c02402eadbcb
#
_cell.length_a   1.000
_cell.length_b   1.000
_cell.length_c   1.000
_cell.angle_alpha   90.00
_cell.angle_beta   90.00
_cell.angle_gamma   90.00
#
_symmetry.space_group_name_H-M   'P 1'
#
loop_
_entity.id
_entity.type
_entity.pdbx_description
1 polymer ?
#
loop_
_entity_poly.entity_id
_entity_poly.type
_entity_poly.pdbx_seq_one_letter_code
_entity_poly.pdbx_strand_id
1 'polypeptide(L)'
;AIDRKYTSAQEVKVMAKDGNVTESGKTYTLAEGASVIFNRLKVHNKISFTVKASSNTDRFGISFVRGTDSKSWYSIHVNADEGKANFEKDGDNAKYLFDNKFNIPADHEYRVTIYSDQSVCVTYINDQLSFTNRIYQMQKNPWSLCCYKGEITVSDVQVSTY
;
A
#
# COMPACT_ATOMS: atom_id res chain seq x y z
N ALA A 1 6.32 -20.86 9.76
CA ALA A 1 6.11 -19.91 8.69
C ALA A 1 6.24 -18.47 9.19
N ILE A 2 6.45 -17.55 8.26
CA ILE A 2 6.64 -16.14 8.55
C ILE A 2 5.48 -15.54 9.36
N ASP A 3 4.26 -15.99 9.12
CA ASP A 3 3.04 -15.51 9.80
C ASP A 3 3.00 -15.77 11.31
N ARG A 4 3.72 -16.77 11.78
CA ARG A 4 3.63 -17.20 13.19
C ARG A 4 4.10 -16.14 14.19
N LYS A 5 4.90 -15.18 13.74
CA LYS A 5 5.47 -14.13 14.59
C LYS A 5 4.52 -12.95 14.76
N TYR A 6 3.66 -12.70 13.79
CA TYR A 6 2.82 -11.49 13.75
C TYR A 6 1.49 -11.74 14.46
N THR A 7 1.55 -11.88 15.78
CA THR A 7 0.39 -12.28 16.59
C THR A 7 -0.27 -11.13 17.35
N SER A 8 0.37 -9.97 17.43
CA SER A 8 -0.17 -8.81 18.12
C SER A 8 -0.86 -7.87 17.15
N ALA A 9 -2.19 -7.81 17.21
CA ALA A 9 -2.96 -6.86 16.42
C ALA A 9 -2.64 -5.42 16.82
N GLN A 10 -2.47 -4.55 15.86
CA GLN A 10 -2.28 -3.13 16.05
C GLN A 10 -3.53 -2.37 15.63
N GLU A 11 -3.87 -1.32 16.36
CA GLU A 11 -4.96 -0.45 15.97
C GLU A 11 -4.61 0.26 14.67
N VAL A 12 -5.53 0.20 13.70
CA VAL A 12 -5.43 0.94 12.44
C VAL A 12 -6.29 2.19 12.58
N LYS A 13 -5.65 3.35 12.53
CA LYS A 13 -6.27 4.65 12.74
C LYS A 13 -6.06 5.53 11.53
N VAL A 14 -7.13 6.15 11.04
CA VAL A 14 -7.01 7.18 10.01
C VAL A 14 -6.52 8.46 10.66
N MET A 15 -5.37 8.94 10.24
CA MET A 15 -4.74 10.17 10.74
C MET A 15 -5.09 11.37 9.87
N ALA A 16 -5.26 11.15 8.57
CA ALA A 16 -5.60 12.20 7.62
C ALA A 16 -6.22 11.62 6.35
N LYS A 17 -6.93 12.44 5.62
CA LYS A 17 -7.50 12.14 4.31
C LYS A 17 -7.17 13.30 3.39
N ASP A 18 -6.67 13.00 2.19
CA ASP A 18 -6.44 13.97 1.12
C ASP A 18 -7.36 13.66 -0.04
N GLY A 19 -7.97 14.70 -0.62
CA GLY A 19 -8.89 14.54 -1.74
C GLY A 19 -10.22 13.94 -1.30
N ASN A 20 -10.94 13.36 -2.25
CA ASN A 20 -12.28 12.82 -2.00
C ASN A 20 -12.21 11.39 -1.50
N VAL A 21 -12.34 11.22 -0.20
CA VAL A 21 -12.38 9.93 0.47
C VAL A 21 -13.72 9.77 1.18
N THR A 22 -14.45 8.72 0.84
CA THR A 22 -15.69 8.35 1.53
C THR A 22 -15.40 7.17 2.45
N GLU A 23 -15.80 7.28 3.71
CA GLU A 23 -15.63 6.23 4.71
C GLU A 23 -16.98 5.69 5.16
N SER A 24 -17.14 4.38 5.13
CA SER A 24 -18.30 3.68 5.65
C SER A 24 -17.80 2.51 6.51
N GLY A 25 -17.93 2.67 7.84
CA GLY A 25 -17.29 1.75 8.77
C GLY A 25 -15.79 1.78 8.57
N LYS A 26 -15.19 0.62 8.27
CA LYS A 26 -13.74 0.50 7.98
C LYS A 26 -13.45 0.29 6.49
N THR A 27 -14.37 0.71 5.63
CA THR A 27 -14.22 0.65 4.19
C THR A 27 -14.06 2.07 3.66
N TYR A 28 -13.05 2.27 2.81
CA TYR A 28 -12.69 3.58 2.28
C TYR A 28 -12.80 3.57 0.76
N THR A 29 -13.53 4.52 0.21
CA THR A 29 -13.59 4.70 -1.24
C THR A 29 -12.81 5.96 -1.60
N LEU A 30 -11.80 5.80 -2.44
CA LEU A 30 -10.88 6.84 -2.84
C LEU A 30 -11.11 7.18 -4.31
N ALA A 31 -11.45 8.45 -4.57
CA ALA A 31 -11.49 8.99 -5.91
C ALA A 31 -10.06 9.24 -6.42
N GLU A 32 -9.94 9.50 -7.70
CA GLU A 32 -8.66 9.82 -8.33
C GLU A 32 -7.96 10.99 -7.61
N GLY A 33 -6.70 10.80 -7.29
CA GLY A 33 -5.89 11.76 -6.55
C GLY A 33 -6.07 11.71 -5.03
N ALA A 34 -6.96 10.87 -4.50
CA ALA A 34 -7.22 10.80 -3.08
C ALA A 34 -6.26 9.85 -2.35
N SER A 35 -6.07 10.11 -1.07
CA SER A 35 -5.26 9.28 -0.17
C SER A 35 -5.89 9.18 1.21
N VAL A 36 -5.70 8.04 1.86
CA VAL A 36 -5.98 7.84 3.27
C VAL A 36 -4.67 7.50 3.98
N ILE A 37 -4.36 8.23 5.05
CA ILE A 37 -3.11 8.12 5.79
C ILE A 37 -3.40 7.47 7.13
N PHE A 38 -2.66 6.42 7.44
CA PHE A 38 -2.80 5.64 8.66
C PHE A 38 -1.69 5.92 9.66
N ASN A 39 -1.92 5.53 10.90
CA ASN A 39 -0.99 5.72 11.99
C ASN A 39 0.35 5.00 11.78
N ARG A 40 1.33 5.39 12.58
CA ARG A 40 2.72 4.94 12.46
C ARG A 40 2.87 3.43 12.60
N LEU A 41 3.77 2.87 11.80
CA LEU A 41 4.17 1.48 11.85
C LEU A 41 5.17 1.22 12.97
N LYS A 42 5.30 -0.04 13.34
CA LYS A 42 6.31 -0.56 14.27
C LYS A 42 7.55 -1.02 13.52
N VAL A 43 8.46 -1.69 14.21
CA VAL A 43 9.67 -2.26 13.61
C VAL A 43 9.35 -3.48 12.77
N HIS A 44 8.46 -4.34 13.26
CA HIS A 44 8.02 -5.56 12.60
C HIS A 44 6.54 -5.45 12.29
N ASN A 45 6.15 -5.53 11.04
CA ASN A 45 4.76 -5.36 10.64
C ASN A 45 4.33 -6.41 9.63
N LYS A 46 3.08 -6.85 9.76
CA LYS A 46 2.33 -7.49 8.70
C LYS A 46 1.15 -6.58 8.39
N ILE A 47 1.11 -6.03 7.20
CA ILE A 47 0.05 -5.16 6.72
C ILE A 47 -0.75 -5.93 5.68
N SER A 48 -2.06 -5.99 5.83
CA SER A 48 -2.92 -6.63 4.82
C SER A 48 -4.15 -5.79 4.56
N PHE A 49 -4.62 -5.83 3.33
CA PHE A 49 -5.85 -5.14 2.91
C PHE A 49 -6.32 -5.69 1.57
N THR A 50 -7.58 -5.38 1.24
CA THR A 50 -8.17 -5.70 -0.04
C THR A 50 -8.51 -4.41 -0.77
N VAL A 51 -8.17 -4.34 -2.05
CA VAL A 51 -8.53 -3.23 -2.94
C VAL A 51 -9.45 -3.75 -4.02
N LYS A 52 -10.61 -3.12 -4.18
CA LYS A 52 -11.49 -3.32 -5.31
C LYS A 52 -11.38 -2.11 -6.22
N ALA A 53 -10.83 -2.30 -7.40
CA ALA A 53 -10.72 -1.24 -8.39
C ALA A 53 -12.00 -1.13 -9.23
N SER A 54 -12.30 0.05 -9.75
CA SER A 54 -13.49 0.29 -10.56
C SER A 54 -13.35 -0.27 -11.98
N SER A 55 -12.11 -0.40 -12.46
CA SER A 55 -11.82 -0.93 -13.80
C SER A 55 -10.41 -1.51 -13.86
N ASN A 56 -10.10 -2.19 -14.97
CA ASN A 56 -8.76 -2.70 -15.23
C ASN A 56 -7.78 -1.64 -15.75
N THR A 57 -8.16 -0.38 -15.75
CA THR A 57 -7.26 0.74 -16.09
C THR A 57 -6.88 1.58 -14.88
N ASP A 58 -7.34 1.23 -13.70
CA ASP A 58 -7.08 1.97 -12.49
C ASP A 58 -5.61 1.83 -12.05
N ARG A 59 -5.16 2.83 -11.32
CA ARG A 59 -3.83 2.82 -10.69
C ARG A 59 -3.97 3.18 -9.23
N PHE A 60 -3.35 2.39 -8.38
CA PHE A 60 -3.32 2.67 -6.93
C PHE A 60 -1.96 2.32 -6.35
N GLY A 61 -1.73 2.75 -5.13
CA GLY A 61 -0.46 2.48 -4.49
C GLY A 61 -0.51 2.54 -2.98
N ILE A 62 0.57 2.05 -2.39
CA ILE A 62 0.86 2.11 -0.96
C ILE A 62 2.11 2.95 -0.81
N SER A 63 2.05 4.02 -0.01
CA SER A 63 3.19 4.88 0.26
C SER A 63 3.67 4.73 1.68
N PHE A 64 4.99 4.69 1.84
CA PHE A 64 5.67 4.56 3.13
C PHE A 64 6.60 5.75 3.36
N VAL A 65 6.88 6.04 4.63
CA VAL A 65 7.78 7.14 5.02
C VAL A 65 7.29 8.47 4.49
N ARG A 66 5.97 8.67 4.53
CA ARG A 66 5.37 9.93 4.10
C ARG A 66 5.54 10.95 5.22
N GLY A 67 6.75 11.51 5.29
CA GLY A 67 7.08 12.53 6.28
C GLY A 67 6.43 13.88 5.99
N THR A 68 6.71 14.84 6.86
CA THR A 68 6.16 16.19 6.77
C THR A 68 6.66 16.98 5.55
N ASP A 69 7.80 16.58 4.98
CA ASP A 69 8.36 17.25 3.81
C ASP A 69 7.78 16.75 2.48
N SER A 70 7.06 15.64 2.49
CA SER A 70 6.42 14.98 1.34
C SER A 70 7.33 14.77 0.11
N LYS A 71 8.65 14.91 0.27
CA LYS A 71 9.61 14.85 -0.83
C LYS A 71 10.35 13.52 -0.93
N SER A 72 10.27 12.70 0.08
CA SER A 72 11.02 11.43 0.11
C SER A 72 10.16 10.34 0.70
N TRP A 73 9.46 9.63 -0.14
CA TRP A 73 8.73 8.44 0.27
C TRP A 73 8.96 7.31 -0.72
N TYR A 74 8.64 6.11 -0.26
CA TYR A 74 8.68 4.90 -1.08
C TYR A 74 7.26 4.47 -1.38
N SER A 75 7.00 4.01 -2.60
CA SER A 75 5.68 3.60 -3.03
C SER A 75 5.70 2.28 -3.76
N ILE A 76 4.70 1.46 -3.49
CA ILE A 76 4.38 0.29 -4.29
C ILE A 76 3.17 0.68 -5.13
N HIS A 77 3.31 0.67 -6.44
CA HIS A 77 2.26 1.03 -7.38
C HIS A 77 1.73 -0.20 -8.09
N VAL A 78 0.41 -0.27 -8.22
CA VAL A 78 -0.26 -1.22 -9.11
C VAL A 78 -0.84 -0.43 -10.27
N ASN A 79 -0.30 -0.64 -11.46
CA ASN A 79 -0.72 0.02 -12.69
C ASN A 79 -1.46 -0.99 -13.54
N ALA A 80 -2.77 -1.10 -13.32
CA ALA A 80 -3.59 -2.11 -13.99
C ALA A 80 -3.62 -1.91 -15.51
N ASP A 81 -3.61 -0.66 -15.96
CA ASP A 81 -3.59 -0.32 -17.37
C ASP A 81 -2.34 -0.81 -18.11
N GLU A 82 -1.23 -1.02 -17.41
CA GLU A 82 0.01 -1.54 -17.97
C GLU A 82 0.26 -3.01 -17.63
N GLY A 83 -0.57 -3.60 -16.76
CA GLY A 83 -0.37 -4.97 -16.28
C GLY A 83 0.88 -5.12 -15.45
N LYS A 84 1.21 -4.13 -14.61
CA LYS A 84 2.46 -4.07 -13.87
C LYS A 84 2.28 -3.63 -12.42
N ALA A 85 3.17 -4.08 -11.57
CA ALA A 85 3.39 -3.52 -10.25
C ALA A 85 4.82 -2.99 -10.18
N ASN A 86 4.97 -1.76 -9.68
CA ASN A 86 6.24 -1.05 -9.62
C ASN A 86 6.61 -0.75 -8.18
N PHE A 87 7.90 -0.62 -7.94
CA PHE A 87 8.42 -0.01 -6.72
C PHE A 87 9.14 1.27 -7.09
N GLU A 88 8.73 2.38 -6.49
CA GLU A 88 9.27 3.69 -6.78
C GLU A 88 9.77 4.37 -5.52
N LYS A 89 10.79 5.19 -5.68
CA LYS A 89 11.16 6.19 -4.69
C LYS A 89 10.67 7.53 -5.21
N ASP A 90 9.67 8.09 -4.55
CA ASP A 90 9.10 9.38 -4.91
C ASP A 90 9.96 10.53 -4.36
N GLY A 91 9.76 11.71 -4.92
CA GLY A 91 10.47 12.92 -4.57
C GLY A 91 10.66 13.80 -5.79
N ASP A 92 11.71 14.64 -5.80
CA ASP A 92 11.98 15.55 -6.91
C ASP A 92 12.29 14.79 -8.21
N ASN A 93 12.77 13.56 -8.10
CA ASN A 93 13.08 12.68 -9.23
C ASN A 93 12.50 11.28 -8.96
N ALA A 94 11.20 11.14 -9.13
CA ALA A 94 10.55 9.84 -9.05
C ALA A 94 11.17 8.89 -10.08
N LYS A 95 11.51 7.69 -9.65
CA LYS A 95 12.04 6.67 -10.55
C LYS A 95 11.61 5.28 -10.12
N TYR A 96 11.43 4.42 -11.10
CA TYR A 96 11.18 3.01 -10.88
C TYR A 96 12.45 2.34 -10.36
N LEU A 97 12.36 1.72 -9.21
CA LEU A 97 13.43 0.90 -8.67
C LEU A 97 13.33 -0.53 -9.19
N PHE A 98 12.13 -0.97 -9.51
CA PHE A 98 11.91 -2.19 -10.28
C PHE A 98 10.48 -2.20 -10.85
N ASP A 99 10.25 -3.13 -11.80
CA ASP A 99 9.02 -3.22 -12.58
C ASP A 99 8.70 -4.70 -12.82
N ASN A 100 7.51 -5.15 -12.42
CA ASN A 100 7.07 -6.53 -12.54
C ASN A 100 5.75 -6.62 -13.27
N LYS A 101 5.69 -7.49 -14.27
CA LYS A 101 4.43 -7.82 -14.96
C LYS A 101 3.65 -8.84 -14.15
N PHE A 102 2.35 -8.73 -14.16
CA PHE A 102 1.45 -9.73 -13.59
C PHE A 102 0.08 -9.69 -14.26
N ASN A 103 -0.71 -10.74 -14.07
CA ASN A 103 -2.04 -10.82 -14.65
C ASN A 103 -3.03 -10.02 -13.81
N ILE A 104 -3.70 -9.06 -14.45
CA ILE A 104 -4.73 -8.26 -13.81
C ILE A 104 -5.95 -9.15 -13.52
N PRO A 105 -6.46 -9.18 -12.28
CA PRO A 105 -7.62 -10.00 -11.95
C PRO A 105 -8.87 -9.52 -12.68
N ALA A 106 -9.64 -10.47 -13.22
CA ALA A 106 -10.87 -10.15 -13.96
C ALA A 106 -11.93 -9.48 -13.09
N ASP A 107 -11.95 -9.77 -11.79
CA ASP A 107 -12.84 -9.17 -10.80
C ASP A 107 -12.34 -7.83 -10.24
N HIS A 108 -11.18 -7.36 -10.69
CA HIS A 108 -10.53 -6.13 -10.24
C HIS A 108 -10.21 -6.11 -8.74
N GLU A 109 -10.15 -7.26 -8.11
CA GLU A 109 -9.88 -7.37 -6.68
C GLU A 109 -8.44 -7.77 -6.42
N TYR A 110 -7.79 -7.01 -5.54
CA TYR A 110 -6.39 -7.18 -5.17
C TYR A 110 -6.29 -7.44 -3.67
N ARG A 111 -5.77 -8.60 -3.30
CA ARG A 111 -5.43 -8.91 -1.92
C ARG A 111 -3.93 -8.66 -1.74
N VAL A 112 -3.59 -7.74 -0.88
CA VAL A 112 -2.20 -7.31 -0.68
C VAL A 112 -1.78 -7.66 0.74
N THR A 113 -0.61 -8.27 0.87
CA THR A 113 0.02 -8.51 2.17
C THR A 113 1.47 -8.06 2.10
N ILE A 114 1.88 -7.25 3.07
CA ILE A 114 3.22 -6.70 3.15
C ILE A 114 3.81 -7.06 4.50
N TYR A 115 4.97 -7.71 4.49
CA TYR A 115 5.76 -7.96 5.68
C TYR A 115 6.92 -6.99 5.71
N SER A 116 7.13 -6.33 6.83
CA SER A 116 8.30 -5.49 7.01
C SER A 116 9.05 -5.85 8.28
N ASP A 117 10.36 -5.92 8.16
CA ASP A 117 11.27 -6.13 9.27
C ASP A 117 12.42 -5.12 9.10
N GLN A 118 12.39 -4.08 9.93
CA GLN A 118 13.28 -2.94 9.78
C GLN A 118 13.18 -2.35 8.37
N SER A 119 14.24 -2.46 7.57
CA SER A 119 14.24 -1.93 6.19
C SER A 119 13.85 -2.94 5.12
N VAL A 120 13.70 -4.23 5.48
CA VAL A 120 13.33 -5.26 4.52
C VAL A 120 11.81 -5.34 4.41
N CYS A 121 11.31 -5.26 3.18
CA CYS A 121 9.88 -5.28 2.89
C CYS A 121 9.60 -6.34 1.83
N VAL A 122 8.67 -7.25 2.12
CA VAL A 122 8.23 -8.28 1.20
C VAL A 122 6.75 -8.09 0.92
N THR A 123 6.40 -7.96 -0.34
CA THR A 123 5.02 -7.70 -0.79
C THR A 123 4.48 -8.88 -1.58
N TYR A 124 3.26 -9.27 -1.26
CA TYR A 124 2.49 -10.29 -2.00
C TYR A 124 1.21 -9.65 -2.54
N ILE A 125 0.92 -9.90 -3.81
CA ILE A 125 -0.31 -9.45 -4.47
C ILE A 125 -1.01 -10.66 -5.07
N ASN A 126 -2.21 -11.00 -4.61
CA ASN A 126 -3.06 -12.09 -5.10
C ASN A 126 -2.37 -13.46 -5.18
N ASP A 127 -1.37 -13.70 -4.35
CA ASP A 127 -0.56 -14.94 -4.38
C ASP A 127 0.08 -15.23 -5.74
N GLN A 128 0.09 -14.26 -6.64
CA GLN A 128 0.67 -14.38 -7.99
C GLN A 128 2.00 -13.66 -8.12
N LEU A 129 2.15 -12.57 -7.40
CA LEU A 129 3.35 -11.74 -7.47
C LEU A 129 3.91 -11.58 -6.07
N SER A 130 5.20 -11.80 -5.93
CA SER A 130 5.92 -11.45 -4.71
C SER A 130 7.23 -10.76 -5.06
N PHE A 131 7.62 -9.80 -4.24
CA PHE A 131 8.88 -9.10 -4.42
C PHE A 131 9.40 -8.55 -3.09
N THR A 132 10.70 -8.31 -3.05
CA THR A 132 11.40 -7.82 -1.87
C THR A 132 12.09 -6.50 -2.18
N ASN A 133 11.95 -5.55 -1.26
CA ASN A 133 12.53 -4.21 -1.38
C ASN A 133 13.18 -3.77 -0.08
N ARG A 134 13.98 -2.72 -0.18
CA ARG A 134 14.47 -1.95 0.97
C ARG A 134 13.69 -0.66 1.08
N ILE A 135 13.09 -0.42 2.25
CA ILE A 135 12.42 0.83 2.58
C ILE A 135 13.02 1.33 3.90
N TYR A 136 13.88 2.33 3.79
CA TYR A 136 14.57 2.87 4.95
C TYR A 136 13.64 3.76 5.77
N GLN A 137 13.79 3.73 7.10
CA GLN A 137 13.02 4.55 8.05
C GLN A 137 11.50 4.29 8.01
N MET A 138 11.09 3.08 7.62
CA MET A 138 9.68 2.70 7.55
C MET A 138 9.02 2.73 8.94
N GLN A 139 9.74 2.27 9.95
CA GLN A 139 9.26 2.26 11.33
C GLN A 139 9.09 3.68 11.85
N LYS A 140 8.09 3.87 12.72
CA LYS A 140 7.73 5.16 13.34
C LYS A 140 7.17 6.19 12.36
N ASN A 141 6.90 5.81 11.13
CA ASN A 141 6.29 6.69 10.14
C ASN A 141 4.88 6.22 9.77
N PRO A 142 4.01 7.15 9.42
CA PRO A 142 2.71 6.82 8.83
C PRO A 142 2.89 6.14 7.48
N TRP A 143 1.84 5.45 7.07
CA TRP A 143 1.74 4.87 5.73
C TRP A 143 0.39 5.25 5.14
N SER A 144 0.26 5.15 3.83
CA SER A 144 -0.96 5.59 3.15
C SER A 144 -1.34 4.68 1.99
N LEU A 145 -2.63 4.71 1.66
CA LEU A 145 -3.17 4.14 0.45
C LEU A 145 -3.63 5.28 -0.45
N CYS A 146 -3.33 5.18 -1.74
CA CYS A 146 -3.53 6.25 -2.70
C CYS A 146 -4.20 5.71 -3.96
N CYS A 147 -5.10 6.48 -4.53
CA CYS A 147 -5.67 6.23 -5.85
C CYS A 147 -5.07 7.23 -6.83
N TYR A 148 -4.31 6.75 -7.81
CA TYR A 148 -3.68 7.62 -8.81
C TYR A 148 -4.52 7.81 -10.05
N LYS A 149 -5.35 6.82 -10.39
CA LYS A 149 -6.22 6.86 -11.57
C LYS A 149 -7.46 6.02 -11.31
N GLY A 150 -8.63 6.53 -11.65
CA GLY A 150 -9.91 5.85 -11.47
C GLY A 150 -10.46 5.99 -10.07
N GLU A 151 -10.96 4.91 -9.53
CA GLU A 151 -11.53 4.86 -8.17
C GLU A 151 -11.24 3.50 -7.56
N ILE A 152 -10.89 3.49 -6.29
CA ILE A 152 -10.69 2.24 -5.55
C ILE A 152 -11.50 2.23 -4.26
N THR A 153 -11.91 1.03 -3.85
CA THR A 153 -12.50 0.78 -2.53
C THR A 153 -11.58 -0.13 -1.75
N VAL A 154 -11.14 0.34 -0.60
CA VAL A 154 -10.22 -0.37 0.29
C VAL A 154 -10.99 -0.91 1.48
N SER A 155 -10.80 -2.18 1.78
CA SER A 155 -11.44 -2.84 2.91
C SER A 155 -10.46 -3.75 3.64
N ASP A 156 -10.86 -4.17 4.84
CA ASP A 156 -10.16 -5.17 5.62
C ASP A 156 -8.69 -4.81 5.89
N VAL A 157 -8.44 -3.55 6.22
CA VAL A 157 -7.09 -3.09 6.55
C VAL A 157 -6.72 -3.59 7.94
N GLN A 158 -5.66 -4.37 8.02
CA GLN A 158 -5.17 -4.97 9.27
C GLN A 158 -3.66 -4.81 9.37
N VAL A 159 -3.18 -4.54 10.57
CA VAL A 159 -1.76 -4.48 10.89
C VAL A 159 -1.50 -5.33 12.12
N SER A 160 -0.49 -6.18 12.05
CA SER A 160 -0.03 -7.00 13.17
C SER A 160 1.47 -6.82 13.36
N THR A 161 1.95 -7.11 14.55
CA THR A 161 3.38 -6.99 14.92
C THR A 161 3.80 -8.13 15.84
N TYR A 162 5.07 -8.13 16.20
CA TYR A 162 5.63 -8.97 17.27
C TYR A 162 6.74 -8.25 18.01
#